data_505a10e9a9e080f2926dadf0037a4723
#
_entry.id   505a10e9a9e080f2926dadf0037a4723
#
_cell.length_a   1.000
_cell.length_b   1.000
_cell.length_c   1.000
_cell.angle_alpha   90.00
_cell.angle_beta   90.00
_cell.angle_gamma   90.00
#
_symmetry.space_group_name_H-M   'P 1'
#
loop_
_entity.id
_entity.type
_entity.pdbx_description
1 polymer ?
#
loop_
_entity_poly.entity_id
_entity_poly.type
_entity_poly.pdbx_seq_one_letter_code
_entity_poly.pdbx_strand_id
1 'polypeptide(L)'
;MAKLSFLLCPLALLAVAPPGVEQGTFPASWITGGPNCLEAPDWQIHEYNPNLYILRESGCTNYEKPFLYLFFGNERALLVDTGAGASDAAAVTQKLIARWLKRNHRETIALVVAHTHAHGDHTAGDNAFDGLPNTTLIPATVEAGQKAFAIAAWPEQAGSIDLGGRVVDVLAIPGHQPAHLAYYDRQTGILHTGDHLYPGRLYVTDFPAYEASTRRLVQFTATRPIAHIVGCHIEQSATPFVDYPVGTTYQPHEHTLELGRGHLLELLAALEGMRAKPERTFLRDFTIWPK
;
A
#
# COMPACT_ATOMS: atom_id res chain seq x y z
N MET A 1 9.41 -44.82 34.28
CA MET A 1 9.48 -43.34 34.25
C MET A 1 8.95 -42.86 32.92
N ALA A 2 7.70 -42.40 32.88
CA ALA A 2 7.06 -41.92 31.64
C ALA A 2 7.40 -40.43 31.45
N LYS A 3 8.01 -40.09 30.33
CA LYS A 3 8.25 -38.69 29.95
C LYS A 3 6.98 -38.11 29.37
N LEU A 4 6.38 -37.17 30.11
CA LEU A 4 5.27 -36.35 29.63
C LEU A 4 5.86 -35.24 28.71
N SER A 5 5.65 -35.36 27.41
CA SER A 5 5.98 -34.29 26.45
C SER A 5 4.80 -33.31 26.38
N PHE A 6 5.00 -32.11 26.90
CA PHE A 6 4.07 -30.99 26.69
C PHE A 6 4.24 -30.45 25.27
N LEU A 7 3.25 -30.63 24.40
CA LEU A 7 3.13 -29.88 23.16
C LEU A 7 2.66 -28.47 23.52
N LEU A 8 3.56 -27.52 23.45
CA LEU A 8 3.20 -26.10 23.40
C LEU A 8 2.61 -25.78 22.00
N CYS A 9 1.28 -25.65 21.97
CA CYS A 9 0.60 -25.10 20.81
C CYS A 9 0.88 -23.57 20.78
N PRO A 10 1.43 -23.01 19.70
CA PRO A 10 1.58 -21.55 19.61
C PRO A 10 0.20 -20.93 19.51
N LEU A 11 -0.22 -20.19 20.55
CA LEU A 11 -1.36 -19.28 20.44
C LEU A 11 -0.97 -18.18 19.45
N ALA A 12 -1.52 -18.23 18.23
CA ALA A 12 -1.49 -17.09 17.34
C ALA A 12 -2.33 -15.98 18.01
N LEU A 13 -1.68 -14.91 18.45
CA LEU A 13 -2.37 -13.68 18.83
C LEU A 13 -3.01 -13.11 17.55
N LEU A 14 -4.31 -13.36 17.39
CA LEU A 14 -5.12 -12.65 16.42
C LEU A 14 -5.18 -11.18 16.87
N ALA A 15 -4.56 -10.29 16.11
CA ALA A 15 -4.73 -8.85 16.30
C ALA A 15 -6.23 -8.54 16.12
N VAL A 16 -6.88 -8.07 17.18
CA VAL A 16 -8.29 -7.67 17.12
C VAL A 16 -8.37 -6.34 16.40
N ALA A 17 -9.05 -6.30 15.26
CA ALA A 17 -9.31 -5.06 14.54
C ALA A 17 -10.09 -4.06 15.41
N PRO A 18 -9.92 -2.75 15.20
CA PRO A 18 -10.71 -1.74 15.89
C PRO A 18 -12.22 -1.98 15.71
N PRO A 19 -13.05 -1.68 16.71
CA PRO A 19 -14.50 -1.83 16.59
C PRO A 19 -15.05 -1.01 15.42
N GLY A 20 -15.91 -1.60 14.60
CA GLY A 20 -16.63 -0.92 13.53
C GLY A 20 -15.97 -0.97 12.15
N VAL A 21 -14.87 -1.73 11.98
CA VAL A 21 -14.24 -1.95 10.67
C VAL A 21 -14.37 -3.41 10.23
N GLU A 22 -14.45 -3.63 8.90
CA GLU A 22 -14.44 -4.96 8.31
C GLU A 22 -13.05 -5.58 8.44
N GLN A 23 -13.03 -6.80 8.96
CA GLN A 23 -11.79 -7.53 9.14
C GLN A 23 -11.36 -8.24 7.85
N GLY A 24 -10.08 -8.45 7.73
CA GLY A 24 -9.45 -9.28 6.72
C GLY A 24 -8.18 -9.92 7.27
N THR A 25 -7.40 -10.55 6.41
CA THR A 25 -6.14 -11.20 6.79
C THR A 25 -5.04 -10.79 5.84
N PHE A 26 -3.79 -10.83 6.32
CA PHE A 26 -2.59 -10.82 5.48
C PHE A 26 -2.06 -12.26 5.34
N PRO A 27 -1.28 -12.56 4.29
CA PRO A 27 -0.62 -13.85 4.18
C PRO A 27 0.47 -13.96 5.25
N ALA A 28 0.79 -15.16 5.68
CA ALA A 28 1.87 -15.40 6.64
C ALA A 28 3.25 -14.94 6.11
N SER A 29 3.42 -14.90 4.80
CA SER A 29 4.57 -14.36 4.10
C SER A 29 4.20 -14.03 2.67
N TRP A 30 4.91 -13.08 2.06
CA TRP A 30 4.78 -12.77 0.66
C TRP A 30 5.78 -13.60 -0.16
N ILE A 31 5.37 -13.98 -1.40
CA ILE A 31 6.28 -14.64 -2.34
C ILE A 31 7.19 -13.57 -2.93
N THR A 32 8.48 -13.69 -2.67
CA THR A 32 9.50 -12.75 -3.16
C THR A 32 10.19 -13.23 -4.43
N GLY A 33 9.68 -14.29 -5.04
CA GLY A 33 10.40 -15.08 -6.02
C GLY A 33 11.33 -16.11 -5.35
N GLY A 34 11.84 -17.04 -6.08
CA GLY A 34 12.90 -17.92 -5.61
C GLY A 34 14.27 -17.38 -6.00
N PRO A 35 15.37 -17.96 -5.51
CA PRO A 35 16.70 -17.54 -5.88
C PRO A 35 16.98 -17.63 -7.40
N ASN A 36 16.21 -18.44 -8.13
CA ASN A 36 16.32 -18.64 -9.56
C ASN A 36 15.09 -18.17 -10.36
N CYS A 37 14.11 -17.55 -9.73
CA CYS A 37 12.86 -17.07 -10.36
C CYS A 37 12.06 -18.13 -11.14
N LEU A 38 12.26 -19.43 -10.90
CA LEU A 38 11.64 -20.49 -11.69
C LEU A 38 10.21 -20.86 -11.24
N GLU A 39 9.82 -20.46 -10.04
CA GLU A 39 8.59 -20.91 -9.41
C GLU A 39 7.68 -19.76 -8.98
N ALA A 40 8.09 -18.51 -9.15
CA ALA A 40 7.33 -17.37 -8.76
C ALA A 40 6.34 -16.95 -9.87
N PRO A 41 5.05 -16.77 -9.53
CA PRO A 41 4.11 -16.14 -10.47
C PRO A 41 4.49 -14.66 -10.64
N ASP A 42 4.13 -14.05 -11.79
CA ASP A 42 4.35 -12.62 -12.03
C ASP A 42 3.64 -11.75 -10.99
N TRP A 43 2.50 -12.21 -10.50
CA TRP A 43 1.71 -11.56 -9.46
C TRP A 43 1.35 -12.56 -8.35
N GLN A 44 1.65 -12.22 -7.11
CA GLN A 44 1.00 -12.83 -5.95
C GLN A 44 -0.28 -12.04 -5.63
N ILE A 45 -1.39 -12.76 -5.49
CA ILE A 45 -2.70 -12.19 -5.20
C ILE A 45 -3.15 -12.65 -3.82
N HIS A 46 -3.48 -11.71 -2.96
CA HIS A 46 -4.05 -11.99 -1.65
C HIS A 46 -5.43 -11.35 -1.53
N GLU A 47 -6.43 -12.14 -1.17
CA GLU A 47 -7.77 -11.64 -0.83
C GLU A 47 -7.76 -11.27 0.65
N TYR A 48 -7.59 -9.96 0.95
CA TYR A 48 -7.66 -9.46 2.32
C TYR A 48 -9.04 -9.72 2.92
N ASN A 49 -10.09 -9.36 2.19
CA ASN A 49 -11.48 -9.73 2.41
C ASN A 49 -12.19 -9.83 1.04
N PRO A 50 -13.48 -10.25 0.98
CA PRO A 50 -14.19 -10.40 -0.30
C PRO A 50 -14.21 -9.17 -1.20
N ASN A 51 -13.97 -7.97 -0.65
CA ASN A 51 -14.05 -6.68 -1.34
C ASN A 51 -12.72 -5.92 -1.38
N LEU A 52 -11.60 -6.55 -0.98
CA LEU A 52 -10.26 -5.97 -1.05
C LEU A 52 -9.23 -7.03 -1.40
N TYR A 53 -8.51 -6.80 -2.49
CA TYR A 53 -7.38 -7.62 -2.92
C TYR A 53 -6.10 -6.80 -2.86
N ILE A 54 -5.02 -7.45 -2.42
CA ILE A 54 -3.66 -6.93 -2.41
C ILE A 54 -2.87 -7.76 -3.42
N LEU A 55 -2.26 -7.09 -4.38
CA LEU A 55 -1.46 -7.72 -5.42
C LEU A 55 0.00 -7.32 -5.22
N ARG A 56 0.92 -8.26 -5.37
CA ARG A 56 2.35 -7.98 -5.34
C ARG A 56 2.98 -8.42 -6.65
N GLU A 57 3.69 -7.50 -7.31
CA GLU A 57 4.50 -7.84 -8.48
C GLU A 57 5.72 -8.66 -8.06
N SER A 58 6.12 -9.63 -8.90
CA SER A 58 7.23 -10.52 -8.60
C SER A 58 8.58 -9.80 -8.64
N GLY A 59 9.46 -10.10 -7.68
CA GLY A 59 10.86 -9.70 -7.74
C GLY A 59 11.63 -10.28 -8.91
N CYS A 60 11.06 -11.28 -9.61
CA CYS A 60 11.60 -11.87 -10.82
C CYS A 60 11.30 -11.05 -12.07
N THR A 61 10.27 -10.21 -12.05
CA THR A 61 9.92 -9.29 -13.13
C THR A 61 10.52 -7.91 -12.89
N ASN A 62 10.42 -7.41 -11.65
CA ASN A 62 11.02 -6.13 -11.25
C ASN A 62 11.47 -6.16 -9.78
N TYR A 63 12.69 -5.68 -9.51
CA TYR A 63 13.25 -5.70 -8.16
C TYR A 63 12.50 -4.79 -7.16
N GLU A 64 11.74 -3.79 -7.61
CA GLU A 64 10.91 -2.92 -6.75
C GLU A 64 9.74 -3.70 -6.13
N LYS A 65 9.20 -4.71 -6.82
CA LYS A 65 8.14 -5.60 -6.30
C LYS A 65 6.95 -4.82 -5.72
N PRO A 66 6.38 -3.83 -6.45
CA PRO A 66 5.36 -2.98 -5.89
C PRO A 66 4.10 -3.74 -5.51
N PHE A 67 3.40 -3.22 -4.48
CA PHE A 67 2.08 -3.67 -4.07
C PHE A 67 1.01 -2.76 -4.67
N LEU A 68 -0.03 -3.38 -5.23
CA LEU A 68 -1.23 -2.72 -5.74
C LEU A 68 -2.43 -3.11 -4.89
N TYR A 69 -3.42 -2.22 -4.81
CA TYR A 69 -4.61 -2.43 -3.99
C TYR A 69 -5.88 -2.27 -4.82
N LEU A 70 -6.73 -3.31 -4.84
CA LEU A 70 -7.99 -3.32 -5.59
C LEU A 70 -9.17 -3.38 -4.63
N PHE A 71 -9.87 -2.25 -4.50
CA PHE A 71 -11.05 -2.08 -3.65
C PHE A 71 -12.32 -2.23 -4.48
N PHE A 72 -13.34 -2.91 -3.93
CA PHE A 72 -14.65 -3.04 -4.53
C PHE A 72 -15.72 -2.37 -3.67
N GLY A 73 -16.49 -1.47 -4.27
CA GLY A 73 -17.77 -1.01 -3.77
C GLY A 73 -18.91 -1.58 -4.60
N ASN A 74 -20.12 -1.04 -4.41
CA ASN A 74 -21.29 -1.53 -5.14
C ASN A 74 -21.39 -1.00 -6.59
N GLU A 75 -20.76 0.12 -6.92
CA GLU A 75 -20.86 0.76 -8.24
C GLU A 75 -19.54 0.79 -8.99
N ARG A 76 -18.43 0.86 -8.25
CA ARG A 76 -17.08 1.01 -8.80
C ARG A 76 -16.07 0.15 -8.05
N ALA A 77 -15.05 -0.28 -8.77
CA ALA A 77 -13.80 -0.75 -8.21
C ALA A 77 -12.75 0.37 -8.31
N LEU A 78 -11.84 0.45 -7.36
CA LEU A 78 -10.67 1.34 -7.38
C LEU A 78 -9.42 0.47 -7.34
N LEU A 79 -8.60 0.56 -8.39
CA LEU A 79 -7.23 0.06 -8.38
C LEU A 79 -6.28 1.21 -8.05
N VAL A 80 -5.41 1.02 -7.07
CA VAL A 80 -4.34 1.98 -6.74
C VAL A 80 -3.02 1.39 -7.20
N ASP A 81 -2.35 2.13 -8.09
CA ASP A 81 -1.14 1.83 -8.84
C ASP A 81 -1.30 0.75 -9.92
N THR A 82 -0.37 0.73 -10.89
CA THR A 82 -0.38 -0.18 -12.04
C THR A 82 0.90 -1.02 -12.16
N GLY A 83 1.82 -0.89 -11.20
CA GLY A 83 3.05 -1.67 -11.14
C GLY A 83 4.18 -1.14 -12.00
N ALA A 84 5.26 -1.90 -12.04
CA ALA A 84 6.51 -1.54 -12.71
C ALA A 84 6.53 -1.84 -14.23
N GLY A 85 5.40 -2.30 -14.79
CA GLY A 85 5.20 -2.48 -16.23
C GLY A 85 5.83 -3.73 -16.83
N ALA A 86 6.55 -4.54 -16.04
CA ALA A 86 7.16 -5.77 -16.52
C ALA A 86 6.17 -6.94 -16.62
N SER A 87 5.03 -6.83 -15.96
CA SER A 87 3.94 -7.82 -15.96
C SER A 87 2.58 -7.15 -16.17
N ASP A 88 1.63 -7.89 -16.73
CA ASP A 88 0.32 -7.36 -17.13
C ASP A 88 -0.62 -7.18 -15.92
N ALA A 89 -0.56 -6.00 -15.29
CA ALA A 89 -1.43 -5.61 -14.19
C ALA A 89 -2.92 -5.54 -14.61
N ALA A 90 -3.20 -5.16 -15.87
CA ALA A 90 -4.58 -5.07 -16.35
C ALA A 90 -5.21 -6.45 -16.48
N ALA A 91 -4.49 -7.44 -17.03
CA ALA A 91 -5.01 -8.81 -17.17
C ALA A 91 -5.33 -9.44 -15.81
N VAL A 92 -4.48 -9.26 -14.79
CA VAL A 92 -4.74 -9.79 -13.44
C VAL A 92 -5.92 -9.07 -12.79
N THR A 93 -6.00 -7.75 -12.93
CA THR A 93 -7.11 -6.93 -12.41
C THR A 93 -8.44 -7.35 -13.02
N GLN A 94 -8.52 -7.53 -14.35
CA GLN A 94 -9.73 -7.98 -15.04
C GLN A 94 -10.18 -9.38 -14.58
N LYS A 95 -9.24 -10.31 -14.33
CA LYS A 95 -9.57 -11.63 -13.75
C LYS A 95 -10.18 -11.51 -12.35
N LEU A 96 -9.67 -10.62 -11.51
CA LEU A 96 -10.22 -10.38 -10.18
C LEU A 96 -11.60 -9.72 -10.25
N ILE A 97 -11.79 -8.75 -11.14
CA ILE A 97 -13.10 -8.14 -11.41
C ILE A 97 -14.10 -9.21 -11.85
N ALA A 98 -13.77 -10.05 -12.82
CA ALA A 98 -14.65 -11.13 -13.30
C ALA A 98 -15.01 -12.11 -12.15
N ARG A 99 -14.05 -12.47 -11.30
CA ARG A 99 -14.28 -13.30 -10.11
C ARG A 99 -15.24 -12.63 -9.12
N TRP A 100 -15.04 -11.35 -8.84
CA TRP A 100 -15.89 -10.58 -7.94
C TRP A 100 -17.31 -10.42 -8.49
N LEU A 101 -17.46 -10.10 -9.78
CA LEU A 101 -18.76 -10.00 -10.46
C LEU A 101 -19.54 -11.32 -10.38
N LYS A 102 -18.89 -12.45 -10.66
CA LYS A 102 -19.51 -13.78 -10.54
C LYS A 102 -19.98 -14.07 -9.12
N ARG A 103 -19.16 -13.75 -8.12
CA ARG A 103 -19.48 -13.94 -6.69
C ARG A 103 -20.68 -13.12 -6.25
N ASN A 104 -20.82 -11.90 -6.79
CA ASN A 104 -21.85 -10.94 -6.40
C ASN A 104 -23.06 -10.93 -7.35
N HIS A 105 -23.15 -11.87 -8.30
CA HIS A 105 -24.22 -11.98 -9.29
C HIS A 105 -24.45 -10.67 -10.07
N ARG A 106 -23.35 -10.03 -10.49
CA ARG A 106 -23.36 -8.79 -11.28
C ARG A 106 -22.75 -9.01 -12.65
N GLU A 107 -23.19 -8.22 -13.62
CA GLU A 107 -22.70 -8.29 -15.00
C GLU A 107 -21.53 -7.33 -15.24
N THR A 108 -21.57 -6.16 -14.62
CA THR A 108 -20.56 -5.10 -14.83
C THR A 108 -20.24 -4.34 -13.56
N ILE A 109 -19.06 -3.72 -13.54
CA ILE A 109 -18.65 -2.73 -12.56
C ILE A 109 -17.70 -1.73 -13.25
N ALA A 110 -17.77 -0.44 -12.92
CA ALA A 110 -16.82 0.54 -13.42
C ALA A 110 -15.47 0.39 -12.68
N LEU A 111 -14.36 0.50 -13.39
CA LEU A 111 -13.02 0.52 -12.82
C LEU A 111 -12.46 1.95 -12.83
N VAL A 112 -12.01 2.43 -11.69
CA VAL A 112 -11.18 3.62 -11.56
C VAL A 112 -9.76 3.14 -11.26
N VAL A 113 -8.80 3.58 -12.06
CA VAL A 113 -7.37 3.35 -11.84
C VAL A 113 -6.76 4.68 -11.41
N ALA A 114 -6.09 4.69 -10.28
CA ALA A 114 -5.45 5.88 -9.72
C ALA A 114 -4.09 5.50 -9.15
N HIS A 115 -3.30 6.49 -8.75
CA HIS A 115 -1.92 6.26 -8.33
C HIS A 115 -1.65 6.86 -6.96
N THR A 116 -0.72 6.23 -6.25
CA THR A 116 -0.10 6.88 -5.09
C THR A 116 0.77 8.04 -5.53
N HIS A 117 1.59 7.86 -6.57
CA HIS A 117 2.47 8.92 -7.11
C HIS A 117 3.01 8.56 -8.51
N ALA A 118 3.82 9.43 -9.10
CA ALA A 118 4.22 9.36 -10.52
C ALA A 118 5.56 8.63 -10.78
N HIS A 119 6.10 7.84 -9.85
CA HIS A 119 7.29 7.03 -10.15
C HIS A 119 6.94 5.85 -11.07
N GLY A 120 7.93 5.36 -11.81
CA GLY A 120 7.71 4.38 -12.87
C GLY A 120 7.19 3.04 -12.38
N ASP A 121 7.58 2.61 -11.20
CA ASP A 121 7.12 1.37 -10.56
C ASP A 121 5.67 1.42 -10.05
N HIS A 122 5.01 2.60 -10.15
CA HIS A 122 3.60 2.81 -9.81
C HIS A 122 2.74 3.09 -11.05
N THR A 123 3.34 3.55 -12.16
CA THR A 123 2.60 4.05 -13.34
C THR A 123 2.97 3.33 -14.65
N ALA A 124 4.03 2.52 -14.67
CA ALA A 124 4.51 1.94 -15.92
C ALA A 124 3.53 0.94 -16.58
N GLY A 125 2.56 0.41 -15.82
CA GLY A 125 1.49 -0.45 -16.34
C GLY A 125 0.30 0.29 -16.95
N ASP A 126 0.25 1.64 -16.93
CA ASP A 126 -0.90 2.46 -17.35
C ASP A 126 -1.41 2.14 -18.76
N ASN A 127 -0.49 1.96 -19.70
CA ASN A 127 -0.84 1.67 -21.09
C ASN A 127 -1.72 0.42 -21.27
N ALA A 128 -1.65 -0.54 -20.35
CA ALA A 128 -2.46 -1.75 -20.39
C ALA A 128 -3.93 -1.49 -19.97
N PHE A 129 -4.21 -0.37 -19.33
CA PHE A 129 -5.55 0.06 -18.92
C PHE A 129 -6.19 1.03 -19.91
N ASP A 130 -5.40 1.62 -20.81
CA ASP A 130 -5.90 2.58 -21.80
C ASP A 130 -6.90 1.93 -22.76
N GLY A 131 -8.03 2.59 -22.96
CA GLY A 131 -9.09 2.10 -23.84
C GLY A 131 -9.88 0.86 -23.34
N LEU A 132 -9.60 0.34 -22.14
CA LEU A 132 -10.40 -0.75 -21.58
C LEU A 132 -11.84 -0.31 -21.28
N PRO A 133 -12.86 -1.14 -21.61
CA PRO A 133 -14.26 -0.83 -21.34
C PRO A 133 -14.53 -0.54 -19.86
N ASN A 134 -15.38 0.43 -19.58
CA ASN A 134 -15.78 0.85 -18.21
C ASN A 134 -14.61 1.23 -17.30
N THR A 135 -13.46 1.62 -17.87
CA THR A 135 -12.24 1.98 -17.13
C THR A 135 -11.95 3.46 -17.27
N THR A 136 -11.63 4.11 -16.17
CA THR A 136 -11.15 5.50 -16.09
C THR A 136 -9.77 5.50 -15.46
N LEU A 137 -8.76 5.89 -16.21
CA LEU A 137 -7.40 6.10 -15.71
C LEU A 137 -7.23 7.57 -15.29
N ILE A 138 -6.81 7.79 -14.04
CA ILE A 138 -6.51 9.10 -13.47
C ILE A 138 -5.00 9.29 -13.50
N PRO A 139 -4.48 10.25 -14.30
CA PRO A 139 -3.04 10.50 -14.35
C PRO A 139 -2.46 10.85 -12.97
N ALA A 140 -1.22 10.44 -12.72
CA ALA A 140 -0.49 10.69 -11.48
C ALA A 140 0.04 12.14 -11.40
N THR A 141 -0.86 13.14 -11.51
CA THR A 141 -0.54 14.58 -11.39
C THR A 141 -1.36 15.23 -10.29
N VAL A 142 -0.87 16.36 -9.77
CA VAL A 142 -1.58 17.15 -8.74
C VAL A 142 -2.97 17.53 -9.22
N GLU A 143 -3.07 18.07 -10.42
CA GLU A 143 -4.33 18.57 -11.01
C GLU A 143 -5.35 17.46 -11.22
N ALA A 144 -4.89 16.28 -11.70
CA ALA A 144 -5.76 15.14 -11.92
C ALA A 144 -6.27 14.57 -10.57
N GLY A 145 -5.40 14.47 -9.57
CA GLY A 145 -5.76 14.06 -8.21
C GLY A 145 -6.75 15.02 -7.55
N GLN A 146 -6.50 16.33 -7.62
CA GLN A 146 -7.42 17.35 -7.11
C GLN A 146 -8.81 17.23 -7.74
N LYS A 147 -8.86 17.11 -9.06
CA LYS A 147 -10.13 17.00 -9.80
C LYS A 147 -10.87 15.68 -9.49
N ALA A 148 -10.16 14.56 -9.52
CA ALA A 148 -10.77 13.24 -9.37
C ALA A 148 -11.32 13.00 -7.97
N PHE A 149 -10.65 13.50 -6.94
CA PHE A 149 -10.99 13.25 -5.54
C PHE A 149 -11.58 14.47 -4.82
N ALA A 150 -11.87 15.57 -5.55
CA ALA A 150 -12.42 16.81 -5.01
C ALA A 150 -11.55 17.42 -3.89
N ILE A 151 -10.22 17.40 -4.05
CA ILE A 151 -9.27 18.03 -3.12
C ILE A 151 -9.24 19.52 -3.41
N ALA A 152 -10.03 20.34 -2.72
CA ALA A 152 -10.18 21.75 -3.02
C ALA A 152 -8.94 22.58 -2.69
N ALA A 153 -8.19 22.23 -1.64
CA ALA A 153 -6.96 22.89 -1.22
C ALA A 153 -5.84 21.86 -1.07
N TRP A 154 -4.93 21.81 -2.04
CA TRP A 154 -3.76 20.95 -2.01
C TRP A 154 -2.61 21.57 -1.23
N PRO A 155 -1.97 20.85 -0.31
CA PRO A 155 -2.25 19.49 0.15
C PRO A 155 -3.10 19.45 1.44
N GLU A 156 -3.72 20.54 1.84
CA GLU A 156 -4.26 20.75 3.20
C GLU A 156 -5.60 20.05 3.43
N GLN A 157 -6.39 19.90 2.38
CA GLN A 157 -7.74 19.33 2.48
C GLN A 157 -7.77 17.90 1.94
N ALA A 158 -8.40 16.99 2.68
CA ALA A 158 -8.69 15.65 2.17
C ALA A 158 -9.87 15.68 1.18
N GLY A 159 -9.77 14.88 0.14
CA GLY A 159 -10.87 14.53 -0.73
C GLY A 159 -11.37 13.12 -0.47
N SER A 160 -12.20 12.58 -1.38
CA SER A 160 -12.66 11.21 -1.28
C SER A 160 -13.21 10.69 -2.61
N ILE A 161 -13.37 9.37 -2.69
CA ILE A 161 -14.13 8.69 -3.73
C ILE A 161 -15.14 7.75 -3.09
N ASP A 162 -16.41 7.82 -3.52
CA ASP A 162 -17.43 6.84 -3.17
C ASP A 162 -17.52 5.77 -4.27
N LEU A 163 -17.30 4.53 -3.88
CA LEU A 163 -17.36 3.37 -4.77
C LEU A 163 -18.76 2.72 -4.82
N GLY A 164 -19.75 3.39 -4.24
CA GLY A 164 -21.09 2.85 -4.03
C GLY A 164 -21.20 2.12 -2.69
N GLY A 165 -21.39 2.91 -1.62
CA GLY A 165 -21.45 2.41 -0.24
C GLY A 165 -20.11 2.06 0.38
N ARG A 166 -19.00 2.32 -0.30
CA ARG A 166 -17.63 2.27 0.21
C ARG A 166 -16.93 3.57 -0.10
N VAL A 167 -16.58 4.32 0.93
CA VAL A 167 -15.87 5.59 0.79
C VAL A 167 -14.40 5.42 1.12
N VAL A 168 -13.55 5.87 0.20
CA VAL A 168 -12.11 5.97 0.40
C VAL A 168 -11.75 7.45 0.50
N ASP A 169 -11.22 7.89 1.64
CA ASP A 169 -10.66 9.23 1.79
C ASP A 169 -9.30 9.30 1.13
N VAL A 170 -9.02 10.42 0.46
CA VAL A 170 -7.77 10.63 -0.27
C VAL A 170 -7.07 11.88 0.27
N LEU A 171 -5.83 11.70 0.71
CA LEU A 171 -5.02 12.77 1.29
C LEU A 171 -3.81 13.05 0.41
N ALA A 172 -3.57 14.31 0.10
CA ALA A 172 -2.32 14.72 -0.51
C ALA A 172 -1.19 14.72 0.51
N ILE A 173 -0.11 14.00 0.20
CA ILE A 173 1.05 13.80 1.08
C ILE A 173 2.38 14.04 0.34
N PRO A 174 2.59 15.25 -0.23
CA PRO A 174 3.85 15.55 -0.91
C PRO A 174 5.06 15.43 0.02
N GLY A 175 6.23 15.22 -0.57
CA GLY A 175 7.51 15.14 0.13
C GLY A 175 8.41 14.01 -0.37
N HIS A 176 7.85 12.84 -0.66
CA HIS A 176 8.49 11.82 -1.47
C HIS A 176 8.43 12.22 -2.96
N GLN A 177 7.23 12.60 -3.42
CA GLN A 177 6.95 13.08 -4.77
C GLN A 177 5.79 14.12 -4.70
N PRO A 178 5.76 15.18 -5.55
CA PRO A 178 4.78 16.27 -5.44
C PRO A 178 3.32 15.86 -5.54
N ALA A 179 2.98 14.88 -6.39
CA ALA A 179 1.60 14.40 -6.59
C ALA A 179 1.21 13.22 -5.67
N HIS A 180 1.98 12.98 -4.59
CA HIS A 180 1.77 11.82 -3.74
C HIS A 180 0.45 11.86 -2.98
N LEU A 181 -0.31 10.75 -3.04
CA LEU A 181 -1.60 10.53 -2.41
C LEU A 181 -1.56 9.35 -1.44
N ALA A 182 -2.27 9.46 -0.33
CA ALA A 182 -2.61 8.36 0.55
C ALA A 182 -4.11 8.07 0.48
N TYR A 183 -4.50 6.81 0.65
CA TYR A 183 -5.87 6.31 0.55
C TYR A 183 -6.29 5.67 1.86
N TYR A 184 -7.33 6.19 2.51
CA TYR A 184 -7.90 5.60 3.71
C TYR A 184 -9.26 4.98 3.42
N ASP A 185 -9.34 3.67 3.49
CA ASP A 185 -10.58 2.94 3.33
C ASP A 185 -11.36 2.91 4.66
N ARG A 186 -12.49 3.59 4.68
CA ARG A 186 -13.34 3.70 5.87
C ARG A 186 -13.92 2.36 6.32
N GLN A 187 -14.10 1.39 5.41
CA GLN A 187 -14.66 0.10 5.76
C GLN A 187 -13.67 -0.79 6.51
N THR A 188 -12.43 -0.85 6.05
CA THR A 188 -11.41 -1.73 6.66
C THR A 188 -10.53 -1.02 7.68
N GLY A 189 -10.51 0.32 7.69
CA GLY A 189 -9.56 1.09 8.49
C GLY A 189 -8.11 0.95 8.01
N ILE A 190 -7.90 0.53 6.77
CA ILE A 190 -6.58 0.48 6.15
C ILE A 190 -6.23 1.87 5.61
N LEU A 191 -5.05 2.35 5.98
CA LEU A 191 -4.41 3.54 5.42
C LEU A 191 -3.27 3.09 4.50
N HIS A 192 -3.45 3.23 3.19
CA HIS A 192 -2.43 2.99 2.19
C HIS A 192 -1.65 4.27 1.94
N THR A 193 -0.36 4.28 2.23
CA THR A 193 0.50 5.47 2.23
C THR A 193 1.50 5.50 1.07
N GLY A 194 1.38 4.58 0.09
CA GLY A 194 2.36 4.51 -0.99
C GLY A 194 3.78 4.39 -0.45
N ASP A 195 4.66 5.25 -0.92
CA ASP A 195 6.07 5.31 -0.54
C ASP A 195 6.37 6.30 0.60
N HIS A 196 5.31 6.73 1.31
CA HIS A 196 5.49 7.62 2.45
C HIS A 196 5.83 6.85 3.74
N LEU A 197 5.16 5.72 4.00
CA LEU A 197 5.44 4.86 5.16
C LEU A 197 5.21 3.40 4.82
N TYR A 198 6.28 2.63 4.78
CA TYR A 198 6.30 1.19 4.53
C TYR A 198 7.53 0.55 5.21
N PRO A 199 7.59 -0.77 5.38
CA PRO A 199 8.78 -1.43 5.95
C PRO A 199 9.92 -1.44 4.93
N GLY A 200 10.67 -0.35 4.87
CA GLY A 200 11.75 -0.15 3.91
C GLY A 200 12.41 1.21 3.98
N ARG A 201 12.93 1.68 2.85
CA ARG A 201 13.68 2.94 2.73
C ARG A 201 12.78 4.08 2.31
N LEU A 202 12.38 4.89 3.25
CA LEU A 202 11.54 6.07 3.04
C LEU A 202 12.37 7.20 2.42
N TYR A 203 12.33 7.32 1.09
CA TYR A 203 13.06 8.35 0.37
C TYR A 203 12.37 9.71 0.51
N VAL A 204 13.07 10.67 1.13
CA VAL A 204 12.54 12.01 1.42
C VAL A 204 13.21 13.01 0.47
N THR A 205 12.46 13.49 -0.53
CA THR A 205 12.96 14.43 -1.54
C THR A 205 12.78 15.88 -1.10
N ASP A 206 11.61 16.20 -0.51
CA ASP A 206 11.31 17.50 0.10
C ASP A 206 11.02 17.27 1.59
N PHE A 207 12.03 17.50 2.43
CA PHE A 207 11.93 17.20 3.85
C PHE A 207 10.84 18.01 4.58
N PRO A 208 10.71 19.33 4.41
CA PRO A 208 9.63 20.11 5.01
C PRO A 208 8.23 19.63 4.60
N ALA A 209 8.02 19.33 3.31
CA ALA A 209 6.74 18.85 2.81
C ALA A 209 6.42 17.44 3.36
N TYR A 210 7.44 16.57 3.44
CA TYR A 210 7.29 15.22 3.96
C TYR A 210 6.91 15.22 5.45
N GLU A 211 7.59 16.03 6.27
CA GLU A 211 7.26 16.20 7.70
C GLU A 211 5.84 16.76 7.87
N ALA A 212 5.46 17.80 7.10
CA ALA A 212 4.12 18.37 7.14
C ALA A 212 3.06 17.34 6.74
N SER A 213 3.32 16.52 5.73
CA SER A 213 2.46 15.41 5.29
C SER A 213 2.32 14.34 6.38
N THR A 214 3.41 13.93 7.00
CA THR A 214 3.39 12.99 8.13
C THR A 214 2.55 13.54 9.29
N ARG A 215 2.68 14.81 9.61
CA ARG A 215 1.88 15.47 10.66
C ARG A 215 0.39 15.48 10.32
N ARG A 216 0.00 15.75 9.05
CA ARG A 216 -1.39 15.67 8.60
C ARG A 216 -1.95 14.25 8.73
N LEU A 217 -1.17 13.21 8.35
CA LEU A 217 -1.57 11.82 8.55
C LEU A 217 -1.76 11.48 10.03
N VAL A 218 -0.88 11.94 10.92
CA VAL A 218 -1.03 11.75 12.38
C VAL A 218 -2.32 12.40 12.88
N GLN A 219 -2.62 13.62 12.45
CA GLN A 219 -3.86 14.34 12.82
C GLN A 219 -5.10 13.63 12.25
N PHE A 220 -5.05 13.25 10.98
CA PHE A 220 -6.15 12.52 10.31
C PHE A 220 -6.48 11.20 11.01
N THR A 221 -5.46 10.46 11.43
CA THR A 221 -5.62 9.15 12.10
C THR A 221 -5.97 9.25 13.58
N ALA A 222 -5.95 10.44 14.19
CA ALA A 222 -6.19 10.61 15.62
C ALA A 222 -7.62 10.23 16.05
N THR A 223 -8.59 10.39 15.15
CA THR A 223 -10.02 10.18 15.43
C THR A 223 -10.66 9.09 14.57
N ARG A 224 -9.85 8.34 13.83
CA ARG A 224 -10.31 7.29 12.92
C ARG A 224 -9.79 5.92 13.33
N PRO A 225 -10.59 4.87 13.19
CA PRO A 225 -10.10 3.52 13.41
C PRO A 225 -9.03 3.18 12.37
N ILE A 226 -7.82 2.85 12.80
CA ILE A 226 -6.73 2.41 11.96
C ILE A 226 -6.46 0.93 12.28
N ALA A 227 -6.83 0.06 11.36
CA ALA A 227 -6.51 -1.36 11.46
C ALA A 227 -5.05 -1.59 11.09
N HIS A 228 -4.65 -1.07 9.93
CA HIS A 228 -3.28 -1.20 9.41
C HIS A 228 -2.87 0.04 8.63
N ILE A 229 -1.57 0.30 8.59
CA ILE A 229 -0.92 1.20 7.63
C ILE A 229 -0.13 0.30 6.70
N VAL A 230 -0.30 0.49 5.38
CA VAL A 230 0.38 -0.29 4.36
C VAL A 230 0.98 0.62 3.31
N GLY A 231 2.09 0.22 2.73
CA GLY A 231 2.73 0.95 1.63
C GLY A 231 2.87 0.11 0.38
N CYS A 232 3.73 0.54 -0.55
CA CYS A 232 3.91 -0.14 -1.83
C CYS A 232 5.08 -1.11 -1.86
N HIS A 233 5.92 -1.16 -0.82
CA HIS A 233 7.12 -2.01 -0.82
C HIS A 233 7.35 -2.72 0.51
N ILE A 234 8.16 -3.78 0.46
CA ILE A 234 8.87 -4.36 1.60
C ILE A 234 10.33 -4.46 1.22
N GLU A 235 11.16 -3.71 1.90
CA GLU A 235 12.61 -3.72 1.71
C GLU A 235 13.35 -4.01 3.01
N GLN A 236 12.62 -3.95 4.15
CA GLN A 236 13.12 -4.28 5.47
C GLN A 236 13.09 -5.79 5.69
N SER A 237 14.11 -6.31 6.33
CA SER A 237 14.14 -7.67 6.85
C SER A 237 13.30 -7.78 8.13
N ALA A 238 12.85 -8.98 8.46
CA ALA A 238 12.26 -9.26 9.78
C ALA A 238 13.26 -9.07 10.95
N THR A 239 14.56 -8.98 10.65
CA THR A 239 15.57 -8.59 11.65
C THR A 239 15.54 -7.08 11.81
N PRO A 240 15.33 -6.55 13.03
CA PRO A 240 15.28 -5.11 13.29
C PRO A 240 16.53 -4.36 12.78
N PHE A 241 16.33 -3.17 12.21
CA PHE A 241 17.39 -2.27 11.68
C PHE A 241 18.15 -2.81 10.46
N VAL A 242 17.67 -3.87 9.80
CA VAL A 242 18.33 -4.49 8.66
C VAL A 242 17.43 -4.43 7.44
N ASP A 243 17.84 -3.66 6.43
CA ASP A 243 17.20 -3.62 5.11
C ASP A 243 17.97 -4.49 4.10
N TYR A 244 17.25 -5.00 3.10
CA TYR A 244 17.88 -5.67 1.96
C TYR A 244 18.58 -4.64 1.06
N PRO A 245 19.72 -4.97 0.45
CA PRO A 245 20.37 -4.08 -0.52
C PRO A 245 19.42 -3.69 -1.68
N VAL A 246 19.58 -2.46 -2.17
CA VAL A 246 18.85 -2.00 -3.37
C VAL A 246 19.09 -2.96 -4.53
N GLY A 247 18.03 -3.29 -5.28
CA GLY A 247 18.09 -4.24 -6.39
C GLY A 247 17.98 -5.71 -5.99
N THR A 248 17.77 -6.03 -4.71
CA THR A 248 17.56 -7.41 -4.25
C THR A 248 16.22 -7.94 -4.76
N THR A 249 16.24 -8.99 -5.55
CA THR A 249 15.04 -9.65 -6.11
C THR A 249 14.47 -10.73 -5.18
N TYR A 250 15.30 -11.37 -4.37
CA TYR A 250 14.92 -12.43 -3.45
C TYR A 250 15.13 -12.00 -1.99
N GLN A 251 14.06 -11.95 -1.22
CA GLN A 251 14.00 -11.47 0.16
C GLN A 251 13.31 -12.49 1.07
N PRO A 252 13.96 -13.63 1.41
CA PRO A 252 13.31 -14.78 2.06
C PRO A 252 12.82 -14.52 3.49
N HIS A 253 13.30 -13.47 4.15
CA HIS A 253 12.97 -13.11 5.52
C HIS A 253 12.52 -11.63 5.60
N GLU A 254 11.60 -11.24 4.74
CA GLU A 254 11.03 -9.90 4.73
C GLU A 254 10.27 -9.58 6.02
N HIS A 255 10.22 -8.30 6.33
CA HIS A 255 9.25 -7.75 7.29
C HIS A 255 7.80 -8.01 6.81
N THR A 256 6.83 -7.98 7.71
CA THR A 256 5.40 -7.96 7.31
C THR A 256 5.08 -6.65 6.57
N LEU A 257 4.08 -6.67 5.68
CA LEU A 257 3.65 -5.47 4.95
C LEU A 257 2.97 -4.46 5.87
N GLU A 258 2.16 -4.97 6.80
CA GLU A 258 1.33 -4.18 7.67
C GLU A 258 2.13 -3.54 8.80
N LEU A 259 2.01 -2.23 8.88
CA LEU A 259 2.45 -1.38 9.98
C LEU A 259 1.23 -0.90 10.78
N GLY A 260 1.45 -0.25 11.89
CA GLY A 260 0.40 0.32 12.71
C GLY A 260 0.60 1.82 12.94
N ARG A 261 -0.39 2.47 13.56
CA ARG A 261 -0.33 3.90 13.88
C ARG A 261 0.89 4.28 14.73
N GLY A 262 1.44 3.35 15.54
CA GLY A 262 2.67 3.57 16.29
C GLY A 262 3.86 3.93 15.40
N HIS A 263 4.02 3.27 14.25
CA HIS A 263 5.10 3.56 13.30
C HIS A 263 4.95 4.94 12.65
N LEU A 264 3.71 5.41 12.42
CA LEU A 264 3.47 6.77 11.92
C LEU A 264 3.84 7.83 12.97
N LEU A 265 3.59 7.58 14.25
CA LEU A 265 4.01 8.45 15.34
C LEU A 265 5.53 8.45 15.51
N GLU A 266 6.16 7.29 15.39
CA GLU A 266 7.62 7.14 15.42
C GLU A 266 8.28 7.91 14.25
N LEU A 267 7.72 7.78 13.02
CA LEU A 267 8.18 8.54 11.87
C LEU A 267 8.12 10.04 12.12
N LEU A 268 6.99 10.56 12.63
CA LEU A 268 6.87 11.99 12.91
C LEU A 268 7.90 12.45 13.96
N ALA A 269 8.05 11.71 15.05
CA ALA A 269 8.99 12.04 16.10
C ALA A 269 10.47 12.05 15.59
N ALA A 270 10.81 11.10 14.73
CA ALA A 270 12.14 11.04 14.11
C ALA A 270 12.39 12.22 13.17
N LEU A 271 11.41 12.58 12.31
CA LEU A 271 11.51 13.74 11.41
C LEU A 271 11.64 15.05 12.20
N GLU A 272 10.89 15.23 13.27
CA GLU A 272 10.99 16.40 14.14
C GLU A 272 12.37 16.50 14.81
N GLY A 273 12.92 15.37 15.21
CA GLY A 273 14.25 15.31 15.83
C GLY A 273 15.40 15.65 14.88
N MET A 274 15.23 15.43 13.58
CA MET A 274 16.29 15.66 12.58
C MET A 274 16.14 16.94 11.74
N ARG A 275 15.19 17.83 12.06
CA ARG A 275 14.93 19.07 11.29
C ARG A 275 16.18 19.93 11.06
N ALA A 276 17.05 20.04 12.05
CA ALA A 276 18.24 20.85 11.96
C ALA A 276 19.30 20.27 11.01
N LYS A 277 19.28 18.96 10.84
CA LYS A 277 20.22 18.21 10.00
C LYS A 277 19.56 16.91 9.55
N PRO A 278 18.79 16.93 8.46
CA PRO A 278 18.26 15.70 7.89
C PRO A 278 19.39 14.76 7.48
N GLU A 279 19.36 13.54 8.01
CA GLU A 279 20.37 12.53 7.70
C GLU A 279 19.73 11.12 7.66
N ARG A 280 20.40 10.19 6.97
CA ARG A 280 19.91 8.81 6.91
C ARG A 280 19.85 8.22 8.31
N THR A 281 18.65 7.80 8.72
CA THR A 281 18.37 7.30 10.07
C THR A 281 17.69 5.94 9.98
N PHE A 282 18.32 4.94 10.59
CA PHE A 282 17.81 3.59 10.69
C PHE A 282 16.88 3.49 11.91
N LEU A 283 15.64 3.13 11.70
CA LEU A 283 14.69 2.76 12.73
C LEU A 283 14.47 1.24 12.71
N ARG A 284 13.72 0.76 13.66
CA ARG A 284 13.54 -0.69 13.82
C ARG A 284 12.96 -1.35 12.56
N ASP A 285 11.92 -0.75 11.99
CA ASP A 285 11.08 -1.37 10.97
C ASP A 285 11.13 -0.59 9.63
N PHE A 286 11.85 0.52 9.56
CA PHE A 286 12.07 1.33 8.35
C PHE A 286 13.28 2.24 8.48
N THR A 287 13.74 2.79 7.35
CA THR A 287 14.87 3.71 7.29
C THR A 287 14.43 5.03 6.67
N ILE A 288 14.60 6.17 7.34
CA ILE A 288 14.41 7.49 6.74
C ILE A 288 15.64 7.84 5.92
N TRP A 289 15.43 8.18 4.65
CA TRP A 289 16.52 8.47 3.73
C TRP A 289 16.32 9.80 2.99
N PRO A 290 16.75 10.94 3.58
CA PRO A 290 16.76 12.22 2.88
C PRO A 290 17.69 12.17 1.66
N LYS A 291 17.23 12.74 0.54
CA LYS A 291 17.97 12.82 -0.74
C LYS A 291 18.32 14.26 -1.09
#